data_8f6bb8342c6639e8c76ddab382b7fbd3
#
_entry.id   8f6bb8342c6639e8c76ddab382b7fbd3
#
_cell.length_a   1.000
_cell.length_b   1.000
_cell.length_c   1.000
_cell.angle_alpha   90.00
_cell.angle_beta   90.00
_cell.angle_gamma   90.00
#
_symmetry.space_group_name_H-M   'P 1'
#
loop_
_entity.id
_entity.type
_entity.pdbx_description
1 polymer ?
#
loop_
_entity_poly.entity_id
_entity_poly.type
_entity_poly.pdbx_seq_one_letter_code
_entity_poly.pdbx_strand_id
1 'polypeptide(L)'
;MGGASVNIQLLDGKPCIRKSGASPVECHFYQRAALHLSGLNTPALLKVEGETLFLEQIPHPVTLTQLHRNEQTFAQLASLHNANYQPDFAVKTHGWSLADTDEALAILCLPEAANEQIRHIQQLGYELFEQSCLISGDSNEGNWGIRDNGELVLFDWERFGYGSPAIDLAPLVPQMGSLAEYEAIIERYLRHSSLLSGDRLLRHLVMAKCWLIIEVTNLLTRREKPQAQQYLEWYRQQLPR
;
A
#
# COMPACT_ATOMS: atom_id res chain seq x y z
N MET A 1 -13.84 -11.43 -10.53
CA MET A 1 -13.05 -10.70 -11.54
C MET A 1 -11.63 -11.25 -11.48
N GLY A 2 -11.04 -11.70 -12.61
CA GLY A 2 -9.67 -12.18 -12.65
C GLY A 2 -8.72 -11.02 -12.34
N GLY A 3 -7.72 -11.25 -11.48
CA GLY A 3 -6.67 -10.26 -11.26
C GLY A 3 -5.88 -10.01 -12.55
N ALA A 4 -5.24 -8.85 -12.65
CA ALA A 4 -4.38 -8.53 -13.78
C ALA A 4 -3.29 -9.61 -13.97
N SER A 5 -2.96 -9.93 -15.21
CA SER A 5 -1.85 -10.82 -15.52
C SER A 5 -0.61 -9.99 -15.88
N VAL A 6 0.53 -10.36 -15.30
CA VAL A 6 1.81 -9.66 -15.48
C VAL A 6 2.82 -10.59 -16.14
N ASN A 7 3.42 -10.14 -17.25
CA ASN A 7 4.42 -10.90 -17.99
C ASN A 7 5.55 -9.97 -18.46
N ILE A 8 6.76 -10.50 -18.50
CA ILE A 8 7.89 -9.83 -19.15
C ILE A 8 7.85 -10.13 -20.63
N GLN A 9 8.00 -9.11 -21.47
CA GLN A 9 8.13 -9.25 -22.92
C GLN A 9 9.07 -8.20 -23.50
N LEU A 10 9.34 -8.29 -24.80
CA LEU A 10 10.10 -7.29 -25.53
C LEU A 10 9.15 -6.30 -26.24
N LEU A 11 9.40 -5.01 -26.06
CA LEU A 11 8.80 -3.93 -26.83
C LEU A 11 9.94 -3.17 -27.52
N ASP A 12 9.94 -3.16 -28.85
CA ASP A 12 11.03 -2.55 -29.67
C ASP A 12 12.43 -3.04 -29.27
N GLY A 13 12.56 -4.34 -28.96
CA GLY A 13 13.81 -4.98 -28.57
C GLY A 13 14.25 -4.75 -27.13
N LYS A 14 13.48 -4.01 -26.33
CA LYS A 14 13.77 -3.76 -24.89
C LYS A 14 12.80 -4.52 -23.99
N PRO A 15 13.27 -5.07 -22.87
CA PRO A 15 12.39 -5.73 -21.92
C PRO A 15 11.42 -4.74 -21.27
N CYS A 16 10.16 -5.15 -21.18
CA CYS A 16 9.11 -4.38 -20.52
C CYS A 16 8.16 -5.31 -19.76
N ILE A 17 7.41 -4.75 -18.84
CA ILE A 17 6.29 -5.41 -18.15
C ILE A 17 5.03 -5.17 -18.96
N ARG A 18 4.39 -6.27 -19.40
CA ARG A 18 3.02 -6.25 -19.92
C ARG A 18 2.05 -6.63 -18.82
N LYS A 19 1.19 -5.69 -18.40
CA LYS A 19 0.12 -5.91 -17.41
C LYS A 19 -1.22 -5.86 -18.14
N SER A 20 -1.90 -7.00 -18.29
CA SER A 20 -3.20 -7.12 -18.96
C SER A 20 -4.32 -7.19 -17.93
N GLY A 21 -5.45 -6.50 -18.19
CA GLY A 21 -6.55 -6.35 -17.26
C GLY A 21 -6.22 -5.39 -16.12
N ALA A 22 -5.41 -4.36 -16.41
CA ALA A 22 -5.13 -3.29 -15.46
C ALA A 22 -6.42 -2.54 -15.13
N SER A 23 -6.58 -2.14 -13.86
CA SER A 23 -7.77 -1.40 -13.43
C SER A 23 -7.85 -0.03 -14.12
N PRO A 24 -9.06 0.54 -14.30
CA PRO A 24 -9.19 1.91 -14.81
C PRO A 24 -8.41 2.94 -13.98
N VAL A 25 -8.34 2.74 -12.64
CA VAL A 25 -7.56 3.60 -11.74
C VAL A 25 -6.07 3.56 -12.14
N GLU A 26 -5.51 2.39 -12.30
CA GLU A 26 -4.09 2.24 -12.65
C GLU A 26 -3.78 2.75 -14.06
N CYS A 27 -4.66 2.47 -15.03
CA CYS A 27 -4.51 3.01 -16.40
C CYS A 27 -4.48 4.55 -16.39
N HIS A 28 -5.41 5.19 -15.68
CA HIS A 28 -5.46 6.64 -15.59
C HIS A 28 -4.31 7.21 -14.74
N PHE A 29 -3.87 6.51 -13.70
CA PHE A 29 -2.71 6.91 -12.94
C PHE A 29 -1.49 7.10 -13.85
N TYR A 30 -1.11 6.08 -14.60
CA TYR A 30 0.06 6.15 -15.49
C TYR A 30 -0.12 7.15 -16.65
N GLN A 31 -1.33 7.30 -17.19
CA GLN A 31 -1.60 8.21 -18.32
C GLN A 31 -1.68 9.67 -17.89
N ARG A 32 -2.08 9.97 -16.65
CA ARG A 32 -2.44 11.32 -16.21
C ARG A 32 -1.70 11.73 -14.93
N ALA A 33 -1.90 11.00 -13.81
CA ALA A 33 -1.39 11.41 -12.51
C ALA A 33 0.13 11.36 -12.40
N ALA A 34 0.78 10.30 -12.87
CA ALA A 34 2.22 10.09 -12.73
C ALA A 34 3.06 11.26 -13.31
N LEU A 35 2.55 11.92 -14.34
CA LEU A 35 3.21 13.07 -15.00
C LEU A 35 3.21 14.34 -14.13
N HIS A 36 2.34 14.42 -13.12
CA HIS A 36 2.14 15.59 -12.26
C HIS A 36 2.63 15.40 -10.82
N LEU A 37 3.06 14.19 -10.47
CA LEU A 37 3.51 13.84 -9.13
C LEU A 37 5.04 13.94 -9.03
N SER A 38 5.54 15.16 -8.88
CA SER A 38 6.97 15.42 -8.72
C SER A 38 7.51 14.83 -7.43
N GLY A 39 8.73 14.27 -7.45
CA GLY A 39 9.36 13.64 -6.30
C GLY A 39 8.92 12.20 -6.03
N LEU A 40 8.08 11.64 -6.91
CA LEU A 40 7.67 10.26 -6.93
C LEU A 40 8.23 9.58 -8.18
N ASN A 41 8.98 8.48 -8.01
CA ASN A 41 9.48 7.68 -9.12
C ASN A 41 8.54 6.52 -9.40
N THR A 42 8.03 6.45 -10.61
CA THR A 42 7.17 5.36 -11.11
C THR A 42 7.79 4.72 -12.34
N PRO A 43 7.44 3.47 -12.70
CA PRO A 43 7.82 2.94 -14.01
C PRO A 43 7.33 3.85 -15.14
N ALA A 44 8.16 4.03 -16.15
CA ALA A 44 7.74 4.75 -17.33
C ALA A 44 6.61 4.01 -18.06
N LEU A 45 5.56 4.71 -18.44
CA LEU A 45 4.52 4.19 -19.32
C LEU A 45 5.05 4.16 -20.77
N LEU A 46 5.23 2.97 -21.33
CA LEU A 46 5.75 2.80 -22.69
C LEU A 46 4.63 2.76 -23.74
N LYS A 47 3.53 2.09 -23.42
CA LYS A 47 2.37 1.94 -24.32
C LYS A 47 1.11 1.58 -23.54
N VAL A 48 -0.05 1.92 -24.11
CA VAL A 48 -1.37 1.48 -23.63
C VAL A 48 -2.15 0.86 -24.78
N GLU A 49 -2.77 -0.28 -24.54
CA GLU A 49 -3.69 -0.95 -25.46
C GLU A 49 -4.94 -1.42 -24.71
N GLY A 50 -5.99 -0.59 -24.72
CA GLY A 50 -7.18 -0.83 -23.91
C GLY A 50 -6.83 -0.89 -22.41
N GLU A 51 -7.12 -2.02 -21.76
CA GLU A 51 -6.76 -2.29 -20.34
C GLU A 51 -5.38 -2.98 -20.20
N THR A 52 -4.54 -2.90 -21.22
CA THR A 52 -3.17 -3.44 -21.17
C THR A 52 -2.16 -2.31 -21.10
N LEU A 53 -1.34 -2.32 -20.07
CA LEU A 53 -0.23 -1.40 -19.86
C LEU A 53 1.09 -2.09 -20.22
N PHE A 54 1.95 -1.35 -20.91
CA PHE A 54 3.35 -1.71 -21.16
C PHE A 54 4.20 -0.72 -20.37
N LEU A 55 4.85 -1.24 -19.34
CA LEU A 55 5.61 -0.43 -18.38
C LEU A 55 7.08 -0.77 -18.44
N GLU A 56 7.91 0.18 -18.04
CA GLU A 56 9.32 -0.05 -17.79
C GLU A 56 9.48 -1.24 -16.84
N GLN A 57 10.39 -2.15 -17.14
CA GLN A 57 10.79 -3.20 -16.21
C GLN A 57 11.75 -2.63 -15.18
N ILE A 58 11.41 -2.73 -13.90
CA ILE A 58 12.30 -2.38 -12.79
C ILE A 58 13.07 -3.66 -12.41
N PRO A 59 14.43 -3.69 -12.61
CA PRO A 59 15.16 -4.95 -12.62
C PRO A 59 15.43 -5.54 -11.24
N HIS A 60 15.55 -4.71 -10.20
CA HIS A 60 16.02 -5.16 -8.90
C HIS A 60 14.91 -5.08 -7.85
N PRO A 61 14.49 -6.23 -7.27
CA PRO A 61 13.57 -6.23 -6.13
C PRO A 61 14.23 -5.60 -4.90
N VAL A 62 13.44 -5.15 -3.97
CA VAL A 62 13.90 -4.54 -2.73
C VAL A 62 13.25 -5.23 -1.53
N THR A 63 13.99 -5.34 -0.43
CA THR A 63 13.47 -5.90 0.83
C THR A 63 12.98 -4.78 1.75
N LEU A 64 12.11 -5.12 2.72
CA LEU A 64 11.66 -4.18 3.75
C LEU A 64 12.83 -3.51 4.49
N THR A 65 13.89 -4.27 4.80
CA THR A 65 15.10 -3.71 5.43
C THR A 65 15.80 -2.68 4.55
N GLN A 66 15.83 -2.88 3.23
CA GLN A 66 16.39 -1.90 2.30
C GLN A 66 15.52 -0.66 2.20
N LEU A 67 14.17 -0.82 2.16
CA LEU A 67 13.22 0.30 2.21
C LEU A 67 13.42 1.15 3.47
N HIS A 68 13.57 0.51 4.63
CA HIS A 68 13.85 1.22 5.88
C HIS A 68 15.16 2.02 5.86
N ARG A 69 16.20 1.52 5.20
CA ARG A 69 17.51 2.19 5.12
C ARG A 69 17.57 3.30 4.07
N ASN A 70 16.63 3.28 3.12
CA ASN A 70 16.62 4.23 2.02
C ASN A 70 15.73 5.45 2.35
N GLU A 71 16.37 6.64 2.45
CA GLU A 71 15.62 7.89 2.68
C GLU A 71 14.64 8.23 1.54
N GLN A 72 14.90 7.75 0.31
CA GLN A 72 13.97 7.94 -0.80
C GLN A 72 12.60 7.31 -0.56
N THR A 73 12.49 6.24 0.26
CA THR A 73 11.21 5.61 0.61
C THR A 73 10.26 6.63 1.24
N PHE A 74 10.74 7.30 2.29
CA PHE A 74 9.92 8.26 3.04
C PHE A 74 9.75 9.58 2.29
N ALA A 75 10.77 10.02 1.57
CA ALA A 75 10.72 11.22 0.76
C ALA A 75 9.70 11.10 -0.38
N GLN A 76 9.66 9.97 -1.08
CA GLN A 76 8.70 9.72 -2.17
C GLN A 76 7.27 9.62 -1.66
N LEU A 77 7.03 8.86 -0.58
CA LEU A 77 5.70 8.78 0.04
C LEU A 77 5.23 10.16 0.53
N ALA A 78 6.12 10.92 1.18
CA ALA A 78 5.79 12.27 1.60
C ALA A 78 5.50 13.21 0.41
N SER A 79 6.24 13.07 -0.70
CA SER A 79 5.97 13.85 -1.92
C SER A 79 4.59 13.54 -2.50
N LEU A 80 4.19 12.28 -2.52
CA LEU A 80 2.84 11.85 -2.93
C LEU A 80 1.78 12.45 -2.01
N HIS A 81 1.95 12.30 -0.69
CA HIS A 81 0.97 12.74 0.30
C HIS A 81 0.82 14.26 0.37
N ASN A 82 1.88 15.02 0.10
CA ASN A 82 1.86 16.49 0.06
C ASN A 82 1.48 17.05 -1.32
N ALA A 83 1.23 16.21 -2.32
CA ALA A 83 0.94 16.69 -3.67
C ALA A 83 -0.40 17.43 -3.73
N ASN A 84 -0.41 18.58 -4.42
CA ASN A 84 -1.62 19.36 -4.67
C ASN A 84 -2.38 18.91 -5.94
N TYR A 85 -1.98 17.79 -6.51
CA TYR A 85 -2.64 17.24 -7.69
C TYR A 85 -4.04 16.74 -7.34
N GLN A 86 -5.01 17.07 -8.18
CA GLN A 86 -6.39 16.59 -8.08
C GLN A 86 -6.69 15.74 -9.30
N PRO A 87 -6.87 14.42 -9.13
CA PRO A 87 -7.25 13.55 -10.24
C PRO A 87 -8.56 13.97 -10.88
N ASP A 88 -8.56 14.05 -12.22
CA ASP A 88 -9.74 14.29 -13.06
C ASP A 88 -10.44 12.97 -13.48
N PHE A 89 -10.15 11.89 -12.76
CA PHE A 89 -10.69 10.54 -12.96
C PHE A 89 -11.06 9.90 -11.63
N ALA A 90 -11.89 8.87 -11.68
CA ALA A 90 -12.29 8.12 -10.48
C ALA A 90 -11.09 7.37 -9.90
N VAL A 91 -10.75 7.68 -8.66
CA VAL A 91 -9.72 6.99 -7.87
C VAL A 91 -10.33 5.89 -7.01
N LYS A 92 -9.48 5.06 -6.40
CA LYS A 92 -9.94 4.01 -5.48
C LYS A 92 -10.57 4.64 -4.23
N THR A 93 -11.78 4.22 -3.90
CA THR A 93 -12.39 4.51 -2.60
C THR A 93 -11.98 3.43 -1.60
N HIS A 94 -11.38 3.85 -0.51
CA HIS A 94 -11.01 3.00 0.61
C HIS A 94 -12.05 3.10 1.72
N GLY A 95 -12.17 2.04 2.51
CA GLY A 95 -13.08 2.02 3.64
C GLY A 95 -12.84 0.81 4.53
N TRP A 96 -13.40 0.85 5.72
CA TRP A 96 -13.30 -0.23 6.70
C TRP A 96 -14.66 -0.44 7.37
N SER A 97 -15.36 -1.51 7.00
CA SER A 97 -16.67 -1.82 7.56
C SER A 97 -16.59 -2.76 8.76
N LEU A 98 -17.60 -2.71 9.62
CA LEU A 98 -17.73 -3.66 10.71
C LEU A 98 -17.94 -5.10 10.17
N ALA A 99 -18.65 -5.25 9.06
CA ALA A 99 -18.85 -6.56 8.43
C ALA A 99 -17.54 -7.20 7.98
N ASP A 100 -16.63 -6.42 7.36
CA ASP A 100 -15.28 -6.91 6.98
C ASP A 100 -14.49 -7.32 8.23
N THR A 101 -14.62 -6.57 9.33
CA THR A 101 -13.97 -6.89 10.60
C THR A 101 -14.48 -8.21 11.15
N ASP A 102 -15.80 -8.38 11.26
CA ASP A 102 -16.39 -9.60 11.82
C ASP A 102 -16.06 -10.83 10.96
N GLU A 103 -16.06 -10.71 9.63
CA GLU A 103 -15.61 -11.78 8.72
C GLU A 103 -14.16 -12.18 9.00
N ALA A 104 -13.24 -11.22 9.09
CA ALA A 104 -11.84 -11.50 9.35
C ALA A 104 -11.61 -12.08 10.75
N LEU A 105 -12.27 -11.56 11.78
CA LEU A 105 -12.17 -12.07 13.16
C LEU A 105 -12.66 -13.51 13.28
N ALA A 106 -13.73 -13.87 12.59
CA ALA A 106 -14.21 -15.26 12.52
C ALA A 106 -13.16 -16.21 11.91
N ILE A 107 -12.37 -15.75 10.94
CA ILE A 107 -11.30 -16.51 10.30
C ILE A 107 -10.05 -16.58 11.21
N LEU A 108 -9.69 -15.47 11.85
CA LEU A 108 -8.50 -15.37 12.70
C LEU A 108 -8.63 -16.17 14.01
N CYS A 109 -9.84 -16.33 14.53
CA CYS A 109 -10.11 -17.06 15.79
C CYS A 109 -9.30 -16.54 16.98
N LEU A 110 -9.28 -15.22 17.16
CA LEU A 110 -8.55 -14.57 18.26
C LEU A 110 -9.30 -14.67 19.60
N PRO A 111 -8.62 -14.46 20.75
CA PRO A 111 -9.28 -14.27 22.03
C PRO A 111 -10.29 -13.12 22.00
N GLU A 112 -11.40 -13.24 22.76
CA GLU A 112 -12.49 -12.25 22.73
C GLU A 112 -12.00 -10.83 23.08
N ALA A 113 -11.09 -10.69 24.04
CA ALA A 113 -10.51 -9.40 24.41
C ALA A 113 -9.79 -8.72 23.20
N ALA A 114 -9.11 -9.51 22.37
CA ALA A 114 -8.48 -8.98 21.13
C ALA A 114 -9.53 -8.60 20.09
N ASN A 115 -10.60 -9.39 19.94
CA ASN A 115 -11.71 -9.08 19.04
C ASN A 115 -12.40 -7.77 19.44
N GLU A 116 -12.66 -7.54 20.72
CA GLU A 116 -13.25 -6.31 21.23
C GLU A 116 -12.34 -5.09 20.97
N GLN A 117 -11.03 -5.23 21.18
CA GLN A 117 -10.07 -4.18 20.89
C GLN A 117 -10.06 -3.81 19.40
N ILE A 118 -10.05 -4.80 18.52
CA ILE A 118 -10.05 -4.58 17.06
C ILE A 118 -11.35 -3.89 16.63
N ARG A 119 -12.52 -4.32 17.16
CA ARG A 119 -13.79 -3.65 16.90
C ARG A 119 -13.80 -2.20 17.41
N HIS A 120 -13.20 -1.95 18.57
CA HIS A 120 -13.06 -0.58 19.07
C HIS A 120 -12.18 0.28 18.16
N ILE A 121 -11.04 -0.24 17.70
CA ILE A 121 -10.18 0.45 16.72
C ILE A 121 -10.93 0.69 15.42
N GLN A 122 -11.71 -0.27 14.95
CA GLN A 122 -12.51 -0.13 13.73
C GLN A 122 -13.51 1.04 13.81
N GLN A 123 -14.12 1.28 14.97
CA GLN A 123 -15.05 2.41 15.16
C GLN A 123 -14.37 3.78 14.94
N LEU A 124 -13.07 3.88 15.17
CA LEU A 124 -12.25 5.07 14.92
C LEU A 124 -11.63 5.08 13.51
N GLY A 125 -11.70 3.95 12.81
CA GLY A 125 -11.04 3.74 11.53
C GLY A 125 -11.50 4.68 10.41
N TYR A 126 -12.66 5.31 10.52
CA TYR A 126 -13.12 6.33 9.56
C TYR A 126 -12.13 7.49 9.42
N GLU A 127 -11.38 7.84 10.49
CA GLU A 127 -10.37 8.90 10.46
C GLU A 127 -9.29 8.67 9.40
N LEU A 128 -9.03 7.40 9.03
CA LEU A 128 -8.07 7.06 7.96
C LEU A 128 -8.53 7.53 6.58
N PHE A 129 -9.85 7.56 6.35
CA PHE A 129 -10.43 7.79 5.03
C PHE A 129 -11.00 9.19 4.86
N GLU A 130 -11.10 9.96 5.94
CA GLU A 130 -11.47 11.38 5.90
C GLU A 130 -10.30 12.30 5.50
N GLN A 131 -9.08 11.77 5.41
CA GLN A 131 -7.92 12.52 4.95
C GLN A 131 -7.98 12.70 3.44
N SER A 132 -7.64 13.90 2.97
CA SER A 132 -7.64 14.26 1.55
C SER A 132 -6.25 14.14 0.88
N CYS A 133 -5.32 13.43 1.50
CA CYS A 133 -4.01 13.17 0.91
C CYS A 133 -4.12 12.09 -0.17
N LEU A 134 -3.37 12.24 -1.25
CA LEU A 134 -3.19 11.16 -2.21
C LEU A 134 -2.34 10.06 -1.59
N ILE A 135 -2.72 8.82 -1.79
CA ILE A 135 -2.00 7.62 -1.32
C ILE A 135 -1.84 6.61 -2.45
N SER A 136 -0.81 5.78 -2.38
CA SER A 136 -0.70 4.62 -3.27
C SER A 136 -1.73 3.55 -2.93
N GLY A 137 -2.04 3.43 -1.64
CA GLY A 137 -2.97 2.46 -1.07
C GLY A 137 -2.40 1.04 -0.96
N ASP A 138 -1.17 0.80 -1.46
CA ASP A 138 -0.47 -0.48 -1.36
C ASP A 138 1.04 -0.33 -1.55
N SER A 139 1.74 0.20 -0.58
CA SER A 139 3.20 0.41 -0.59
C SER A 139 3.99 -0.75 0.04
N ASN A 140 3.48 -1.98 -0.01
CA ASN A 140 4.21 -3.14 0.49
C ASN A 140 5.54 -3.36 -0.27
N GLU A 141 6.49 -4.10 0.32
CA GLU A 141 7.83 -4.29 -0.27
C GLU A 141 7.80 -4.89 -1.68
N GLY A 142 6.78 -5.69 -2.01
CA GLY A 142 6.60 -6.28 -3.33
C GLY A 142 6.26 -5.27 -4.43
N ASN A 143 5.85 -4.05 -4.06
CA ASN A 143 5.49 -2.97 -4.98
C ASN A 143 6.62 -1.93 -5.13
N TRP A 144 7.83 -2.24 -4.66
CA TRP A 144 9.01 -1.42 -4.82
C TRP A 144 10.11 -2.16 -5.58
N GLY A 145 10.93 -1.39 -6.29
CA GLY A 145 12.12 -1.91 -6.96
C GLY A 145 13.16 -0.81 -7.17
N ILE A 146 14.34 -1.20 -7.61
CA ILE A 146 15.48 -0.29 -7.83
C ILE A 146 15.91 -0.40 -9.30
N ARG A 147 16.10 0.75 -9.96
CA ARG A 147 16.71 0.86 -11.29
C ARG A 147 18.22 0.58 -11.22
N ASP A 148 18.84 0.30 -12.36
CA ASP A 148 20.30 0.12 -12.45
C ASP A 148 21.11 1.35 -11.99
N ASN A 149 20.52 2.54 -12.05
CA ASN A 149 21.12 3.79 -11.56
C ASN A 149 20.94 4.02 -10.04
N GLY A 150 20.29 3.08 -9.33
CA GLY A 150 20.04 3.16 -7.89
C GLY A 150 18.75 3.90 -7.48
N GLU A 151 17.96 4.37 -8.43
CA GLU A 151 16.69 5.02 -8.11
C GLU A 151 15.65 4.00 -7.60
N LEU A 152 15.06 4.31 -6.45
CA LEU A 152 13.93 3.57 -5.89
C LEU A 152 12.65 3.96 -6.62
N VAL A 153 11.83 2.97 -6.99
CA VAL A 153 10.62 3.12 -7.79
C VAL A 153 9.45 2.41 -7.11
N LEU A 154 8.30 3.07 -7.03
CA LEU A 154 7.03 2.49 -6.56
C LEU A 154 6.13 2.19 -7.77
N PHE A 155 5.54 0.99 -7.80
CA PHE A 155 4.65 0.52 -8.86
C PHE A 155 3.38 -0.14 -8.29
N ASP A 156 2.47 -0.61 -9.16
CA ASP A 156 1.16 -1.19 -8.82
C ASP A 156 0.18 -0.19 -8.20
N TRP A 157 -0.35 0.68 -9.05
CA TRP A 157 -1.19 1.82 -8.66
C TRP A 157 -2.70 1.52 -8.71
N GLU A 158 -3.11 0.26 -8.70
CA GLU A 158 -4.53 -0.11 -8.76
C GLU A 158 -5.35 0.40 -7.55
N ARG A 159 -4.65 0.74 -6.47
CA ARG A 159 -5.25 1.24 -5.23
C ARG A 159 -5.07 2.75 -5.01
N PHE A 160 -4.56 3.47 -6.00
CA PHE A 160 -4.37 4.92 -5.91
C PHE A 160 -5.68 5.64 -5.55
N GLY A 161 -5.64 6.44 -4.50
CA GLY A 161 -6.83 7.10 -3.96
C GLY A 161 -6.52 8.16 -2.92
N TYR A 162 -7.50 8.43 -2.08
CA TYR A 162 -7.37 9.35 -0.95
C TYR A 162 -7.40 8.60 0.37
N GLY A 163 -6.63 9.09 1.35
CA GLY A 163 -6.61 8.56 2.69
C GLY A 163 -5.51 9.16 3.56
N SER A 164 -5.35 8.61 4.75
CA SER A 164 -4.26 8.97 5.64
C SER A 164 -2.91 8.48 5.12
N PRO A 165 -1.82 9.25 5.24
CA PRO A 165 -0.46 8.79 4.99
C PRO A 165 -0.10 7.48 5.69
N ALA A 166 -0.73 7.22 6.82
CA ALA A 166 -0.53 6.00 7.60
C ALA A 166 -0.88 4.72 6.82
N ILE A 167 -1.77 4.78 5.83
CA ILE A 167 -2.12 3.63 4.99
C ILE A 167 -0.89 3.16 4.20
N ASP A 168 -0.12 4.10 3.65
CA ASP A 168 1.10 3.78 2.93
C ASP A 168 2.31 3.50 3.85
N LEU A 169 2.27 3.93 5.10
CA LEU A 169 3.31 3.64 6.08
C LEU A 169 3.12 2.31 6.80
N ALA A 170 1.88 1.81 6.91
CA ALA A 170 1.56 0.57 7.63
C ALA A 170 2.27 -0.67 7.08
N PRO A 171 2.41 -0.88 5.74
CA PRO A 171 3.18 -1.98 5.19
C PRO A 171 4.68 -1.92 5.54
N LEU A 172 5.21 -0.73 5.83
CA LEU A 172 6.62 -0.55 6.21
C LEU A 172 6.88 -0.94 7.68
N VAL A 173 5.86 -1.06 8.52
CA VAL A 173 6.02 -1.56 9.91
C VAL A 173 6.28 -3.06 9.86
N PRO A 174 7.42 -3.56 10.37
CA PRO A 174 7.73 -4.98 10.37
C PRO A 174 6.71 -5.76 11.19
N GLN A 175 6.18 -6.82 10.63
CA GLN A 175 5.22 -7.69 11.32
C GLN A 175 4.06 -6.90 11.96
N MET A 176 3.82 -7.05 13.28
CA MET A 176 2.86 -6.25 14.03
C MET A 176 3.45 -4.95 14.61
N GLY A 177 4.76 -4.85 14.59
CA GLY A 177 5.51 -3.72 15.10
C GLY A 177 5.54 -3.61 16.62
N SER A 178 6.68 -3.19 17.14
CA SER A 178 6.82 -2.64 18.49
C SER A 178 6.59 -1.13 18.44
N LEU A 179 6.32 -0.51 19.59
CA LEU A 179 6.20 0.95 19.67
C LEU A 179 7.43 1.65 19.07
N ALA A 180 8.64 1.16 19.35
CA ALA A 180 9.87 1.72 18.82
C ALA A 180 9.96 1.63 17.27
N GLU A 181 9.43 0.57 16.67
CA GLU A 181 9.37 0.45 15.20
C GLU A 181 8.37 1.42 14.58
N TYR A 182 7.21 1.63 15.23
CA TYR A 182 6.26 2.65 14.82
C TYR A 182 6.89 4.06 14.90
N GLU A 183 7.52 4.39 16.03
CA GLU A 183 8.17 5.67 16.25
C GLU A 183 9.29 5.93 15.24
N ALA A 184 10.10 4.91 14.92
CA ALA A 184 11.16 5.01 13.93
C ALA A 184 10.63 5.32 12.51
N ILE A 185 9.52 4.71 12.10
CA ILE A 185 8.85 5.01 10.82
C ILE A 185 8.32 6.45 10.81
N ILE A 186 7.65 6.84 11.91
CA ILE A 186 7.08 8.19 12.07
C ILE A 186 8.17 9.26 12.03
N GLU A 187 9.24 9.08 12.79
CA GLU A 187 10.37 10.03 12.83
C GLU A 187 10.95 10.27 11.42
N ARG A 188 11.17 9.19 10.67
CA ARG A 188 11.71 9.29 9.31
C ARG A 188 10.74 9.99 8.35
N TYR A 189 9.46 9.64 8.43
CA TYR A 189 8.45 10.28 7.59
C TYR A 189 8.29 11.77 7.90
N LEU A 190 8.28 12.15 9.18
CA LEU A 190 8.10 13.54 9.60
C LEU A 190 9.28 14.46 9.24
N ARG A 191 10.41 13.92 8.81
CA ARG A 191 11.50 14.73 8.19
C ARG A 191 11.09 15.32 6.84
N HIS A 192 10.08 14.74 6.18
CA HIS A 192 9.65 15.09 4.83
C HIS A 192 8.21 15.60 4.76
N SER A 193 7.41 15.46 5.81
CA SER A 193 5.99 15.86 5.82
C SER A 193 5.55 16.37 7.19
N SER A 194 4.69 17.38 7.18
CA SER A 194 4.05 17.97 8.38
C SER A 194 2.52 17.87 8.34
N LEU A 195 1.96 17.00 7.50
CA LEU A 195 0.50 16.86 7.33
C LEU A 195 -0.22 16.43 8.61
N LEU A 196 0.43 15.59 9.42
CA LEU A 196 -0.08 15.12 10.70
C LEU A 196 0.98 15.32 11.78
N SER A 197 0.55 15.57 13.03
CA SER A 197 1.46 15.50 14.18
C SER A 197 1.91 14.05 14.44
N GLY A 198 3.04 13.86 15.12
CA GLY A 198 3.55 12.52 15.45
C GLY A 198 2.53 11.67 16.19
N ASP A 199 1.84 12.23 17.19
CA ASP A 199 0.81 11.52 17.97
C ASP A 199 -0.39 11.10 17.11
N ARG A 200 -0.82 11.98 16.21
CA ARG A 200 -1.92 11.65 15.28
C ARG A 200 -1.50 10.60 14.27
N LEU A 201 -0.29 10.72 13.75
CA LEU A 201 0.25 9.73 12.81
C LEU A 201 0.44 8.36 13.48
N LEU A 202 0.87 8.30 14.76
CA LEU A 202 0.96 7.05 15.51
C LEU A 202 -0.42 6.39 15.66
N ARG A 203 -1.45 7.14 16.05
CA ARG A 203 -2.82 6.60 16.13
C ARG A 203 -3.30 6.08 14.79
N HIS A 204 -3.13 6.86 13.72
CA HIS A 204 -3.50 6.45 12.38
C HIS A 204 -2.72 5.22 11.90
N LEU A 205 -1.45 5.11 12.27
CA LEU A 205 -0.60 3.99 11.86
C LEU A 205 -1.02 2.68 12.54
N VAL A 206 -1.42 2.74 13.82
CA VAL A 206 -2.00 1.58 14.51
C VAL A 206 -3.32 1.17 13.87
N MET A 207 -4.21 2.13 13.59
CA MET A 207 -5.48 1.86 12.89
C MET A 207 -5.26 1.27 11.51
N ALA A 208 -4.34 1.85 10.73
CA ALA A 208 -4.02 1.37 9.37
C ALA A 208 -3.43 -0.04 9.39
N LYS A 209 -2.61 -0.38 10.40
CA LYS A 209 -2.08 -1.73 10.56
C LYS A 209 -3.18 -2.75 10.87
N CYS A 210 -4.11 -2.40 11.76
CA CYS A 210 -5.28 -3.24 12.04
C CYS A 210 -6.15 -3.42 10.79
N TRP A 211 -6.44 -2.33 10.07
CA TRP A 211 -7.20 -2.38 8.83
C TRP A 211 -6.54 -3.28 7.78
N LEU A 212 -5.22 -3.14 7.58
CA LEU A 212 -4.45 -3.95 6.65
C LEU A 212 -4.57 -5.45 6.96
N ILE A 213 -4.50 -5.85 8.24
CA ILE A 213 -4.65 -7.25 8.65
C ILE A 213 -6.05 -7.78 8.30
N ILE A 214 -7.09 -7.00 8.60
CA ILE A 214 -8.48 -7.36 8.28
C ILE A 214 -8.65 -7.52 6.77
N GLU A 215 -8.18 -6.54 5.99
CA GLU A 215 -8.30 -6.55 4.54
C GLU A 215 -7.53 -7.72 3.91
N VAL A 216 -6.29 -7.96 4.31
CA VAL A 216 -5.46 -9.06 3.81
C VAL A 216 -6.06 -10.41 4.19
N THR A 217 -6.57 -10.57 5.42
CA THR A 217 -7.24 -11.80 5.86
C THR A 217 -8.42 -12.13 4.94
N ASN A 218 -9.33 -11.18 4.73
CA ASN A 218 -10.49 -11.37 3.87
C ASN A 218 -10.09 -11.62 2.41
N LEU A 219 -9.12 -10.85 1.89
CA LEU A 219 -8.65 -10.98 0.51
C LEU A 219 -8.06 -12.37 0.24
N LEU A 220 -7.19 -12.86 1.11
CA LEU A 220 -6.53 -14.16 0.96
C LEU A 220 -7.54 -15.30 1.03
N THR A 221 -8.50 -15.20 1.93
CA THR A 221 -9.55 -16.21 2.10
C THR A 221 -10.50 -16.24 0.92
N ARG A 222 -11.01 -15.07 0.49
CA ARG A 222 -11.92 -14.96 -0.67
C ARG A 222 -11.27 -15.40 -1.99
N ARG A 223 -9.94 -15.27 -2.12
CA ARG A 223 -9.19 -15.69 -3.33
C ARG A 223 -8.66 -17.12 -3.25
N GLU A 224 -8.93 -17.86 -2.19
CA GLU A 224 -8.45 -19.24 -1.97
C GLU A 224 -6.95 -19.39 -2.25
N LYS A 225 -6.14 -18.39 -1.88
CA LYS A 225 -4.71 -18.40 -2.13
C LYS A 225 -4.04 -19.50 -1.31
N PRO A 226 -3.14 -20.32 -1.91
CA PRO A 226 -2.41 -21.38 -1.17
C PRO A 226 -1.68 -20.83 0.07
N GLN A 227 -1.22 -19.60 0.02
CA GLN A 227 -0.51 -18.93 1.11
C GLN A 227 -1.45 -18.42 2.23
N ALA A 228 -2.79 -18.42 2.02
CA ALA A 228 -3.74 -17.88 2.99
C ALA A 228 -3.55 -18.54 4.37
N GLN A 229 -3.46 -19.86 4.44
CA GLN A 229 -3.31 -20.59 5.69
C GLN A 229 -2.01 -20.22 6.42
N GLN A 230 -0.92 -20.11 5.69
CA GLN A 230 0.37 -19.70 6.24
C GLN A 230 0.33 -18.29 6.86
N TYR A 231 -0.30 -17.32 6.16
CA TYR A 231 -0.50 -15.97 6.68
C TYR A 231 -1.42 -15.94 7.90
N LEU A 232 -2.51 -16.71 7.89
CA LEU A 232 -3.43 -16.79 9.03
C LEU A 232 -2.77 -17.39 10.28
N GLU A 233 -1.97 -18.45 10.11
CA GLU A 233 -1.20 -19.05 11.22
C GLU A 233 -0.17 -18.05 11.77
N TRP A 234 0.50 -17.33 10.89
CA TRP A 234 1.45 -16.29 11.27
C TRP A 234 0.77 -15.16 12.06
N TYR A 235 -0.37 -14.62 11.62
CA TYR A 235 -1.12 -13.59 12.34
C TYR A 235 -1.56 -14.09 13.74
N ARG A 236 -2.06 -15.32 13.84
CA ARG A 236 -2.45 -15.92 15.12
C ARG A 236 -1.29 -16.03 16.12
N GLN A 237 -0.07 -16.21 15.61
CA GLN A 237 1.13 -16.27 16.45
C GLN A 237 1.62 -14.88 16.91
N GLN A 238 1.40 -13.84 16.11
CA GLN A 238 1.86 -12.48 16.36
C GLN A 238 0.90 -11.66 17.23
N LEU A 239 -0.39 -11.99 17.21
CA LEU A 239 -1.38 -11.30 18.03
C LEU A 239 -1.34 -11.82 19.48
N PRO A 240 -1.37 -10.94 20.49
CA PRO A 240 -1.30 -11.37 21.90
C PRO A 240 -2.46 -12.31 22.25
N ARG A 241 -2.14 -13.40 22.94
CA ARG A 241 -3.12 -14.36 23.48
C ARG A 241 -3.80 -13.82 24.70
#